data_9e865e79089505be22c938daf914072b
#
_entry.id   9e865e79089505be22c938daf914072b
#
_cell.length_a   1.000
_cell.length_b   1.000
_cell.length_c   1.000
_cell.angle_alpha   90.00
_cell.angle_beta   90.00
_cell.angle_gamma   90.00
#
_symmetry.space_group_name_H-M   'P 1'
#
loop_
_entity.id
_entity.type
_entity.pdbx_description
1 polymer ?
#
loop_
_entity_poly.entity_id
_entity_poly.type
_entity_poly.pdbx_seq_one_letter_code
_entity_poly.pdbx_strand_id
1 'polypeptide(L)'
;ADKLENLCKSADLTKDQYIVRHRYYSEDQDFGITLSNRAGLMEQAEYKIQSLKEPMKNPCYIPSYTFFLDYQGDVLMCPHDWGKKVILGNLNNEKFLDIWFSKKSMRIRKMLNNSNRNFTPCNICDVEGTFMGEKNSKYFN
;
A
#
# COMPACT_ATOMS: atom_id res chain seq x y z
N ALA A 1 -12.04 3.35 20.11
CA ALA A 1 -12.86 2.13 20.03
C ALA A 1 -14.28 2.39 20.49
N ASP A 2 -14.50 2.76 21.75
CA ASP A 2 -15.82 2.93 22.36
C ASP A 2 -16.76 3.88 21.58
N LYS A 3 -16.20 4.96 21.02
CA LYS A 3 -16.96 5.91 20.19
C LYS A 3 -17.46 5.29 18.89
N LEU A 4 -16.66 4.43 18.25
CA LEU A 4 -17.04 3.71 17.03
C LEU A 4 -18.06 2.60 17.34
N GLU A 5 -17.88 1.86 18.43
CA GLU A 5 -18.84 0.85 18.85
C GLU A 5 -20.19 1.46 19.20
N ASN A 6 -20.20 2.60 19.88
CA ASN A 6 -21.43 3.33 20.18
C ASN A 6 -22.11 3.85 18.91
N LEU A 7 -21.34 4.31 17.92
CA LEU A 7 -21.87 4.71 16.62
C LEU A 7 -22.50 3.52 15.87
N CYS A 8 -21.85 2.38 15.85
CA CYS A 8 -22.40 1.15 15.24
C CYS A 8 -23.70 0.72 15.93
N LYS A 9 -23.75 0.75 17.25
CA LYS A 9 -24.97 0.46 18.03
C LYS A 9 -26.08 1.46 17.73
N SER A 10 -25.79 2.74 17.61
CA SER A 10 -26.78 3.76 17.27
C SER A 10 -27.32 3.64 15.83
N ALA A 11 -26.58 2.95 14.98
CA ALA A 11 -27.00 2.61 13.61
C ALA A 11 -27.65 1.21 13.51
N ASP A 12 -28.06 0.62 14.65
CA ASP A 12 -28.70 -0.70 14.76
C ASP A 12 -27.88 -1.84 14.13
N LEU A 13 -26.54 -1.70 14.07
CA LEU A 13 -25.66 -2.74 13.58
C LEU A 13 -25.40 -3.80 14.66
N THR A 14 -25.52 -5.06 14.30
CA THR A 14 -25.16 -6.20 15.14
C THR A 14 -23.65 -6.49 15.07
N LYS A 15 -23.10 -7.17 16.09
CA LYS A 15 -21.65 -7.40 16.19
C LYS A 15 -21.05 -8.24 15.07
N ASP A 16 -21.84 -8.99 14.36
CA ASP A 16 -21.45 -9.76 13.19
C ASP A 16 -21.37 -8.92 11.90
N GLN A 17 -21.96 -7.71 11.92
CA GLN A 17 -21.96 -6.79 10.77
C GLN A 17 -20.78 -5.80 10.77
N TYR A 18 -20.03 -5.71 11.86
CA TYR A 18 -18.86 -4.82 11.91
C TYR A 18 -17.73 -5.41 12.74
N ILE A 19 -16.51 -4.97 12.42
CA ILE A 19 -15.30 -5.27 13.19
C ILE A 19 -14.60 -3.96 13.52
N VAL A 20 -14.49 -3.64 14.82
CA VAL A 20 -13.65 -2.52 15.29
C VAL A 20 -12.26 -3.06 15.58
N ARG A 21 -11.29 -2.68 14.75
CA ARG A 21 -9.89 -3.02 14.95
C ARG A 21 -9.18 -1.89 15.67
N HIS A 22 -8.67 -2.17 16.84
CA HIS A 22 -7.80 -1.25 17.57
C HIS A 22 -6.43 -1.19 16.88
N ARG A 23 -5.99 0.01 16.53
CA ARG A 23 -4.69 0.25 15.91
C ARG A 23 -3.76 0.95 16.90
N TYR A 24 -3.51 0.34 18.04
CA TYR A 24 -2.41 0.77 18.87
C TYR A 24 -1.44 -0.38 19.05
N TYR A 25 -0.19 -0.02 19.08
CA TYR A 25 0.91 -0.93 19.30
C TYR A 25 1.11 -1.04 20.81
N SER A 26 1.09 -2.25 21.35
CA SER A 26 1.62 -2.53 22.67
C SER A 26 2.62 -3.68 22.52
N GLU A 27 3.68 -3.69 23.33
CA GLU A 27 4.68 -4.76 23.31
C GLU A 27 4.06 -6.15 23.56
N ASP A 28 2.89 -6.19 24.20
CA ASP A 28 2.17 -7.40 24.56
C ASP A 28 1.14 -7.88 23.52
N GLN A 29 0.89 -7.13 22.45
CA GLN A 29 -0.12 -7.44 21.45
C GLN A 29 0.42 -7.26 20.02
N ASP A 30 0.96 -8.35 19.48
CA ASP A 30 1.29 -8.43 18.06
C ASP A 30 0.03 -8.81 17.27
N PHE A 31 -0.57 -7.84 16.60
CA PHE A 31 -1.71 -8.08 15.70
C PHE A 31 -1.30 -8.59 14.33
N GLY A 32 -0.04 -8.95 14.13
CA GLY A 32 0.51 -9.36 12.83
C GLY A 32 0.50 -8.24 11.79
N ILE A 33 0.32 -6.99 12.21
CA ILE A 33 0.32 -5.82 11.33
C ILE A 33 1.62 -5.08 11.50
N THR A 34 2.55 -5.30 10.60
CA THR A 34 3.77 -4.50 10.54
C THR A 34 3.42 -3.08 10.09
N LEU A 35 3.72 -2.10 10.93
CA LEU A 35 3.63 -0.71 10.54
C LEU A 35 4.74 -0.43 9.51
N SER A 36 4.40 0.30 8.45
CA SER A 36 5.37 0.71 7.44
C SER A 36 5.55 2.23 7.45
N ASN A 37 6.65 2.71 6.89
CA ASN A 37 6.91 4.14 6.75
C ASN A 37 6.01 4.84 5.72
N ARG A 38 5.02 4.12 5.15
CA ARG A 38 4.09 4.63 4.12
C ARG A 38 4.83 5.34 2.99
N ALA A 39 5.85 4.67 2.48
CA ALA A 39 6.73 5.21 1.45
C ALA A 39 7.34 6.58 1.83
N GLY A 40 7.80 6.68 3.07
CA GLY A 40 8.48 7.84 3.62
C GLY A 40 7.56 8.96 4.17
N LEU A 41 6.24 8.75 4.19
CA LEU A 41 5.32 9.76 4.74
C LEU A 41 5.16 9.66 6.27
N MET A 42 5.44 8.49 6.84
CA MET A 42 5.40 8.27 8.28
C MET A 42 6.80 8.03 8.82
N GLU A 43 7.20 8.84 9.77
CA GLU A 43 8.42 8.65 10.55
C GLU A 43 8.08 8.72 12.03
N GLN A 44 8.32 7.62 12.75
CA GLN A 44 8.06 7.50 14.18
C GLN A 44 9.23 6.74 14.81
N ALA A 45 10.15 7.47 15.41
CA ALA A 45 11.37 6.89 16.00
C ALA A 45 11.06 5.87 17.11
N GLU A 46 9.99 6.08 17.88
CA GLU A 46 9.52 5.17 18.94
C GLU A 46 9.23 3.77 18.42
N TYR A 47 8.67 3.66 17.21
CA TYR A 47 8.34 2.37 16.56
C TYR A 47 9.36 1.95 15.52
N LYS A 48 10.55 2.57 15.49
CA LYS A 48 11.60 2.32 14.49
C LYS A 48 11.13 2.48 13.04
N ILE A 49 10.10 3.30 12.82
CA ILE A 49 9.58 3.59 11.49
C ILE A 49 10.33 4.81 10.97
N GLN A 50 11.12 4.62 9.91
CA GLN A 50 11.91 5.69 9.28
C GLN A 50 12.09 5.42 7.79
N SER A 51 12.38 6.49 7.06
CA SER A 51 12.76 6.38 5.66
C SER A 51 14.05 5.59 5.51
N LEU A 52 14.09 4.70 4.53
CA LEU A 52 15.34 3.98 4.23
C LEU A 52 16.38 4.93 3.64
N LYS A 53 17.64 4.72 3.99
CA LYS A 53 18.78 5.45 3.41
C LYS A 53 19.14 4.95 2.01
N GLU A 54 18.90 3.65 1.78
CA GLU A 54 19.13 2.99 0.51
C GLU A 54 17.91 2.16 0.13
N PRO A 55 17.58 2.04 -1.17
CA PRO A 55 16.47 1.22 -1.63
C PRO A 55 16.65 -0.24 -1.26
N MET A 56 15.57 -0.90 -0.94
CA MET A 56 15.55 -2.37 -0.77
C MET A 56 15.95 -3.05 -2.07
N LYS A 57 16.67 -4.18 -1.96
CA LYS A 57 17.22 -4.94 -3.10
C LYS A 57 16.32 -6.11 -3.54
N ASN A 58 15.20 -6.32 -2.87
CA ASN A 58 14.22 -7.35 -3.23
C ASN A 58 13.14 -6.81 -4.19
N PRO A 59 12.50 -7.66 -5.00
CA PRO A 59 11.40 -7.26 -5.87
C PRO A 59 10.19 -6.77 -5.06
N CYS A 60 9.30 -6.03 -5.72
CA CYS A 60 8.00 -5.65 -5.15
C CYS A 60 6.89 -5.95 -6.15
N TYR A 61 6.02 -6.89 -5.80
CA TYR A 61 4.93 -7.33 -6.68
C TYR A 61 3.60 -6.63 -6.42
N ILE A 62 3.51 -5.77 -5.40
CA ILE A 62 2.26 -5.09 -5.02
C ILE A 62 1.55 -4.45 -6.21
N PRO A 63 2.20 -3.64 -7.07
CA PRO A 63 1.52 -3.04 -8.22
C PRO A 63 1.13 -4.04 -9.33
N SER A 64 1.57 -5.29 -9.23
CA SER A 64 1.22 -6.34 -10.20
C SER A 64 -0.08 -7.05 -9.87
N TYR A 65 -0.56 -6.96 -8.64
CA TYR A 65 -1.79 -7.60 -8.20
C TYR A 65 -2.77 -6.68 -7.44
N THR A 66 -2.41 -5.40 -7.21
CA THR A 66 -3.29 -4.43 -6.57
C THR A 66 -3.64 -3.29 -7.51
N PHE A 67 -4.87 -2.84 -7.40
CA PHE A 67 -5.35 -1.60 -7.98
C PHE A 67 -5.83 -0.71 -6.83
N PHE A 68 -5.20 0.43 -6.65
CA PHE A 68 -5.52 1.34 -5.56
C PHE A 68 -6.10 2.64 -6.09
N LEU A 69 -7.32 2.93 -5.68
CA LEU A 69 -8.10 4.10 -6.09
C LEU A 69 -8.36 4.98 -4.89
N ASP A 70 -8.19 6.27 -5.03
CA ASP A 70 -8.58 7.22 -4.02
C ASP A 70 -9.97 7.85 -4.30
N TYR A 71 -10.44 8.67 -3.38
CA TYR A 71 -11.75 9.33 -3.46
C TYR A 71 -11.86 10.39 -4.57
N GLN A 72 -10.75 10.85 -5.14
CA GLN A 72 -10.68 11.79 -6.26
C GLN A 72 -10.66 11.09 -7.63
N GLY A 73 -10.66 9.76 -7.63
CA GLY A 73 -10.54 8.96 -8.83
C GLY A 73 -9.11 8.73 -9.30
N ASP A 74 -8.10 9.18 -8.52
CA ASP A 74 -6.70 8.94 -8.83
C ASP A 74 -6.34 7.48 -8.58
N VAL A 75 -5.74 6.87 -9.59
CA VAL A 75 -5.17 5.53 -9.51
C VAL A 75 -3.73 5.64 -9.07
N LEU A 76 -3.45 5.16 -7.86
CA LEU A 76 -2.11 5.19 -7.29
C LEU A 76 -1.35 3.91 -7.62
N MET A 77 -0.04 4.02 -7.72
CA MET A 77 0.84 2.89 -7.96
C MET A 77 0.71 1.80 -6.88
N CYS A 78 0.50 2.19 -5.63
CA CYS A 78 0.59 1.30 -4.48
C CYS A 78 -0.23 1.86 -3.31
N PRO A 79 -0.87 1.01 -2.46
CA PRO A 79 -1.59 1.45 -1.27
C PRO A 79 -0.67 2.04 -0.19
N HIS A 80 0.65 1.94 -0.32
CA HIS A 80 1.61 2.56 0.59
C HIS A 80 2.08 3.94 0.13
N ASP A 81 1.82 4.35 -1.11
CA ASP A 81 2.13 5.69 -1.63
C ASP A 81 1.11 6.73 -1.14
N TRP A 82 1.08 6.96 0.16
CA TRP A 82 0.18 7.92 0.79
C TRP A 82 0.46 9.38 0.37
N GLY A 83 1.68 9.64 -0.04
CA GLY A 83 2.06 10.96 -0.57
C GLY A 83 1.66 11.19 -2.02
N LYS A 84 0.95 10.22 -2.66
CA LYS A 84 0.53 10.29 -4.07
C LYS A 84 1.65 10.70 -5.03
N LYS A 85 2.86 10.18 -4.78
CA LYS A 85 4.04 10.53 -5.58
C LYS A 85 3.97 9.95 -7.00
N VAL A 86 3.25 8.82 -7.16
CA VAL A 86 3.08 8.17 -8.46
C VAL A 86 1.61 7.88 -8.72
N ILE A 87 0.95 8.81 -9.40
CA ILE A 87 -0.41 8.64 -9.94
C ILE A 87 -0.27 7.98 -11.31
N LEU A 88 -0.97 6.87 -11.54
CA LEU A 88 -0.94 6.11 -12.80
C LEU A 88 -1.92 6.68 -13.83
N GLY A 89 -3.04 7.20 -13.39
CA GLY A 89 -4.12 7.78 -14.19
C GLY A 89 -5.30 8.17 -13.29
N ASN A 90 -6.42 8.58 -13.90
CA ASN A 90 -7.63 8.96 -13.15
C ASN A 90 -8.88 8.38 -13.82
N LEU A 91 -9.68 7.60 -13.05
CA LEU A 91 -10.87 6.91 -13.56
C LEU A 91 -12.03 7.86 -13.94
N ASN A 92 -11.99 9.13 -13.58
CA ASN A 92 -12.96 10.10 -14.08
C ASN A 92 -12.74 10.43 -15.56
N ASN A 93 -11.52 10.20 -16.08
CA ASN A 93 -11.11 10.59 -17.42
C ASN A 93 -10.64 9.42 -18.29
N GLU A 94 -10.31 8.29 -17.70
CA GLU A 94 -9.64 7.16 -18.34
C GLU A 94 -10.32 5.84 -17.97
N LYS A 95 -10.28 4.84 -18.85
CA LYS A 95 -10.78 3.50 -18.54
C LYS A 95 -9.76 2.70 -17.71
N PHE A 96 -10.27 1.83 -16.85
CA PHE A 96 -9.43 0.96 -16.01
C PHE A 96 -8.32 0.24 -16.80
N LEU A 97 -8.67 -0.43 -17.91
CA LEU A 97 -7.70 -1.21 -18.68
C LEU A 97 -6.65 -0.32 -19.36
N ASP A 98 -7.01 0.89 -19.77
CA ASP A 98 -6.07 1.83 -20.38
C ASP A 98 -5.02 2.29 -19.37
N ILE A 99 -5.41 2.53 -18.11
CA ILE A 99 -4.49 2.84 -17.02
C ILE A 99 -3.66 1.60 -16.65
N TRP A 100 -4.31 0.44 -16.49
CA TRP A 100 -3.65 -0.80 -16.08
C TRP A 100 -2.57 -1.25 -17.06
N PHE A 101 -2.84 -1.15 -18.36
CA PHE A 101 -1.90 -1.52 -19.43
C PHE A 101 -1.12 -0.32 -20.01
N SER A 102 -1.20 0.85 -19.39
CA SER A 102 -0.41 2.00 -19.82
C SER A 102 1.09 1.71 -19.80
N LYS A 103 1.84 2.35 -20.69
CA LYS A 103 3.30 2.26 -20.70
C LYS A 103 3.93 2.60 -19.35
N LYS A 104 3.34 3.57 -18.62
CA LYS A 104 3.77 3.97 -17.27
C LYS A 104 3.59 2.84 -16.27
N SER A 105 2.38 2.27 -16.20
CA SER A 105 2.07 1.18 -15.28
C SER A 105 2.91 -0.07 -15.55
N MET A 106 3.03 -0.45 -16.81
CA MET A 106 3.85 -1.62 -17.22
C MET A 106 5.34 -1.42 -16.89
N ARG A 107 5.88 -0.22 -17.19
CA ARG A 107 7.28 0.10 -16.86
C ARG A 107 7.56 0.00 -15.37
N ILE A 108 6.67 0.57 -14.53
CA ILE A 108 6.84 0.54 -13.08
C ILE A 108 6.81 -0.90 -12.56
N ARG A 109 5.84 -1.71 -12.98
CA ARG A 109 5.78 -3.14 -12.61
C ARG A 109 7.04 -3.87 -13.00
N LYS A 110 7.50 -3.71 -14.24
CA LYS A 110 8.74 -4.33 -14.70
C LYS A 110 9.96 -3.90 -13.88
N MET A 111 10.09 -2.62 -13.54
CA MET A 111 11.18 -2.13 -12.69
C MET A 111 11.13 -2.80 -11.32
N LEU A 112 9.98 -2.80 -10.66
CA LEU A 112 9.80 -3.35 -9.31
C LEU A 112 9.93 -4.88 -9.27
N ASN A 113 9.44 -5.59 -10.27
CA ASN A 113 9.61 -7.03 -10.39
C ASN A 113 11.09 -7.43 -10.56
N ASN A 114 11.90 -6.56 -11.16
CA ASN A 114 13.36 -6.74 -11.30
C ASN A 114 14.15 -6.06 -10.17
N SER A 115 13.56 -5.85 -9.01
CA SER A 115 14.22 -5.26 -7.82
C SER A 115 14.74 -3.82 -8.01
N ASN A 116 14.33 -3.14 -9.09
CA ASN A 116 14.73 -1.75 -9.30
C ASN A 116 13.76 -0.83 -8.55
N ARG A 117 14.15 -0.42 -7.35
CA ARG A 117 13.43 0.53 -6.50
C ARG A 117 14.07 1.92 -6.46
N ASN A 118 14.99 2.24 -7.38
CA ASN A 118 15.73 3.51 -7.42
C ASN A 118 14.89 4.68 -7.97
N PHE A 119 13.64 4.80 -7.52
CA PHE A 119 12.77 5.92 -7.87
C PHE A 119 11.81 6.23 -6.72
N THR A 120 11.36 7.48 -6.64
CA THR A 120 10.43 7.95 -5.62
C THR A 120 9.02 7.36 -5.89
N PRO A 121 8.33 6.85 -4.84
CA PRO A 121 8.73 6.81 -3.42
C PRO A 121 9.38 5.48 -3.00
N CYS A 122 9.64 4.56 -3.94
CA CYS A 122 10.11 3.20 -3.64
C CYS A 122 11.53 3.16 -3.07
N ASN A 123 12.34 4.19 -3.34
CA ASN A 123 13.71 4.30 -2.86
C ASN A 123 13.85 4.48 -1.34
N ILE A 124 12.79 4.91 -0.67
CA ILE A 124 12.77 5.11 0.80
C ILE A 124 11.75 4.23 1.51
N CYS A 125 11.02 3.41 0.75
CA CYS A 125 9.94 2.56 1.25
C CYS A 125 10.49 1.30 1.94
N ASP A 126 9.98 0.99 3.14
CA ASP A 126 10.35 -0.16 3.95
C ASP A 126 9.48 -1.40 3.72
N VAL A 127 8.54 -1.35 2.79
CA VAL A 127 7.63 -2.46 2.50
C VAL A 127 8.33 -3.51 1.64
N GLU A 128 8.42 -4.74 2.12
CA GLU A 128 9.03 -5.84 1.36
C GLU A 128 8.36 -6.07 0.00
N GLY A 129 7.02 -6.13 -0.01
CA GLY A 129 6.25 -6.20 -1.24
C GLY A 129 6.24 -7.55 -1.96
N THR A 130 6.76 -8.61 -1.31
CA THR A 130 6.82 -9.97 -1.90
C THR A 130 5.63 -10.86 -1.51
N PHE A 131 4.86 -10.46 -0.50
CA PHE A 131 3.91 -11.28 0.25
C PHE A 131 2.94 -12.13 -0.58
N MET A 132 2.38 -11.65 -1.69
CA MET A 132 1.44 -12.43 -2.49
C MET A 132 1.91 -12.72 -3.93
N GLY A 133 2.98 -12.08 -4.36
CA GLY A 133 3.40 -12.10 -5.75
C GLY A 133 4.51 -13.10 -6.08
N GLU A 134 5.26 -13.58 -5.09
CA GLU A 134 6.48 -14.36 -5.32
C GLU A 134 6.24 -15.63 -6.13
N LYS A 135 5.23 -16.43 -5.75
CA LYS A 135 4.89 -17.70 -6.45
C LYS A 135 4.46 -17.49 -7.90
N ASN A 136 3.91 -16.31 -8.20
CA ASN A 136 3.35 -15.97 -9.51
C ASN A 136 4.21 -14.97 -10.28
N SER A 137 5.37 -14.59 -9.74
CA SER A 137 6.24 -13.54 -10.32
C SER A 137 6.63 -13.79 -11.76
N LYS A 138 6.79 -15.05 -12.16
CA LYS A 138 7.09 -15.45 -13.53
C LYS A 138 6.03 -15.06 -14.57
N TYR A 139 4.81 -14.76 -14.13
CA TYR A 139 3.71 -14.33 -15.01
C TYR A 139 3.58 -12.79 -15.08
N PHE A 140 4.39 -12.05 -14.31
CA PHE A 140 4.33 -10.58 -14.26
C PHE A 140 5.38 -9.91 -15.16
N ASN A 141 6.26 -10.69 -15.76
CA ASN A 141 7.36 -10.22 -16.63
C ASN A 141 6.98 -10.32 -18.10
#